data_8c24e807039f6be8621f5a5e3af36530
#
_entry.id   8c24e807039f6be8621f5a5e3af36530
#
_cell.length_a   1.000
_cell.length_b   1.000
_cell.length_c   1.000
_cell.angle_alpha   90.00
_cell.angle_beta   90.00
_cell.angle_gamma   90.00
#
_symmetry.space_group_name_H-M   'P 1'
#
loop_
_entity.id
_entity.type
_entity.pdbx_description
1 polymer ?
#
loop_
_entity_poly.entity_id
_entity_poly.type
_entity_poly.pdbx_seq_one_letter_code
_entity_poly.pdbx_strand_id
1 'polypeptide(L)'
;VELGSKVTGFNIDDEVWGCTSNANSGTHSEFVCIDVDEVTHKPNNINHLEAASLPYVALTTWSALIRWSGLRPNDLKGKKVFIQGGAGGVGCFSIQLFKNLGCEIATTCSKKNIELVQSLGANQVIDYNEDNFEDVLHNFDIAYDLLGDHVSHNSIDKCCKILSQSPDSHYITLTHPLVNTLDSKGLIM
;
A
#
# COMPACT_ATOMS: atom_id res chain seq x y z
N VAL A 1 -27.88 -0.02 -12.39
CA VAL A 1 -28.67 -0.88 -13.28
C VAL A 1 -29.83 -1.51 -12.52
N GLU A 2 -29.57 -2.16 -11.41
CA GLU A 2 -30.59 -2.79 -10.57
C GLU A 2 -30.12 -2.73 -9.11
N LEU A 3 -31.05 -2.55 -8.19
CA LEU A 3 -30.78 -2.52 -6.75
C LEU A 3 -31.51 -3.68 -6.07
N GLY A 4 -30.81 -4.35 -5.17
CA GLY A 4 -31.45 -5.34 -4.29
C GLY A 4 -32.53 -4.69 -3.42
N SER A 5 -33.60 -5.43 -3.10
CA SER A 5 -34.76 -4.90 -2.38
C SER A 5 -34.49 -4.37 -0.97
N LYS A 6 -33.31 -4.67 -0.40
CA LYS A 6 -32.88 -4.22 0.93
C LYS A 6 -31.81 -3.12 0.89
N VAL A 7 -31.37 -2.72 -0.31
CA VAL A 7 -30.33 -1.69 -0.47
C VAL A 7 -30.92 -0.33 -0.14
N THR A 8 -30.19 0.43 0.68
CA THR A 8 -30.49 1.82 1.01
C THR A 8 -29.25 2.68 0.76
N GLY A 9 -29.43 3.97 0.53
CA GLY A 9 -28.31 4.90 0.33
C GLY A 9 -27.81 5.01 -1.11
N PHE A 10 -28.39 4.26 -2.05
CA PHE A 10 -28.07 4.31 -3.47
C PHE A 10 -29.32 4.42 -4.31
N ASN A 11 -29.20 5.02 -5.48
CA ASN A 11 -30.22 5.11 -6.51
C ASN A 11 -29.74 4.41 -7.79
N ILE A 12 -30.69 4.05 -8.66
CA ILE A 12 -30.35 3.62 -10.02
C ILE A 12 -29.62 4.79 -10.70
N ASP A 13 -28.59 4.46 -11.48
CA ASP A 13 -27.69 5.40 -12.17
C ASP A 13 -26.68 6.15 -11.28
N ASP A 14 -26.61 5.89 -9.98
CA ASP A 14 -25.51 6.38 -9.17
C ASP A 14 -24.17 5.83 -9.69
N GLU A 15 -23.17 6.69 -9.81
CA GLU A 15 -21.78 6.30 -10.10
C GLU A 15 -21.16 5.75 -8.84
N VAL A 16 -20.80 4.48 -8.88
CA VAL A 16 -20.20 3.77 -7.73
C VAL A 16 -18.84 3.19 -8.06
N TRP A 17 -18.05 2.94 -7.04
CA TRP A 17 -16.79 2.22 -7.10
C TRP A 17 -16.63 1.33 -5.89
N GLY A 18 -15.79 0.29 -6.00
CA GLY A 18 -15.59 -0.67 -4.93
C GLY A 18 -14.61 -1.75 -5.31
N CYS A 19 -14.47 -2.72 -4.41
CA CYS A 19 -13.63 -3.88 -4.62
C CYS A 19 -14.35 -5.10 -4.08
N THR A 20 -14.59 -6.09 -4.94
CA THR A 20 -15.23 -7.34 -4.50
C THR A 20 -14.29 -8.14 -3.60
N SER A 21 -14.78 -8.58 -2.45
CA SER A 21 -14.06 -9.50 -1.56
C SER A 21 -14.27 -10.95 -1.93
N ASN A 22 -15.27 -11.23 -2.76
CA ASN A 22 -15.67 -12.58 -3.11
C ASN A 22 -14.86 -13.12 -4.29
N ALA A 23 -14.09 -14.16 -4.07
CA ALA A 23 -13.29 -14.83 -5.10
C ALA A 23 -14.12 -15.37 -6.30
N ASN A 24 -15.44 -15.47 -6.15
CA ASN A 24 -16.36 -15.95 -7.19
C ASN A 24 -16.98 -14.84 -8.02
N SER A 25 -16.74 -13.56 -7.71
CA SER A 25 -17.29 -12.41 -8.41
C SER A 25 -16.18 -11.62 -9.08
N GLY A 26 -15.98 -11.87 -10.36
CA GLY A 26 -15.03 -11.11 -11.19
C GLY A 26 -15.68 -9.84 -11.74
N THR A 27 -14.87 -8.78 -11.88
CA THR A 27 -15.30 -7.48 -12.43
C THR A 27 -14.96 -7.29 -13.90
N HIS A 28 -14.36 -8.28 -14.55
CA HIS A 28 -14.16 -8.32 -16.02
C HIS A 28 -15.45 -8.77 -16.74
N SER A 29 -16.51 -7.98 -16.58
CA SER A 29 -17.84 -8.26 -17.13
C SER A 29 -18.59 -6.96 -17.37
N GLU A 30 -19.63 -6.98 -18.22
CA GLU A 30 -20.51 -5.83 -18.44
C GLU A 30 -21.35 -5.48 -17.21
N PHE A 31 -21.67 -6.50 -16.40
CA PHE A 31 -22.43 -6.37 -15.15
C PHE A 31 -21.77 -7.20 -14.05
N VAL A 32 -21.85 -6.72 -12.83
CA VAL A 32 -21.39 -7.44 -11.64
C VAL A 32 -22.42 -7.29 -10.52
N CYS A 33 -22.68 -8.38 -9.81
CA CYS A 33 -23.46 -8.34 -8.58
C CYS A 33 -22.46 -8.21 -7.41
N ILE A 34 -22.60 -7.14 -6.63
CA ILE A 34 -21.68 -6.82 -5.53
C ILE A 34 -22.50 -6.47 -4.29
N ASP A 35 -21.99 -6.82 -3.12
CA ASP A 35 -22.64 -6.46 -1.87
C ASP A 35 -22.57 -4.95 -1.61
N VAL A 36 -23.62 -4.39 -1.03
CA VAL A 36 -23.72 -2.95 -0.77
C VAL A 36 -22.60 -2.43 0.14
N ASP A 37 -22.07 -3.28 1.02
CA ASP A 37 -20.98 -2.94 1.93
C ASP A 37 -19.59 -2.89 1.23
N GLU A 38 -19.50 -3.35 -0.01
CA GLU A 38 -18.28 -3.36 -0.83
C GLU A 38 -18.22 -2.20 -1.83
N VAL A 39 -19.23 -1.34 -1.85
CA VAL A 39 -19.33 -0.20 -2.77
C VAL A 39 -19.59 1.11 -2.03
N THR A 40 -19.16 2.19 -2.65
CA THR A 40 -19.52 3.55 -2.24
C THR A 40 -19.66 4.44 -3.47
N HIS A 41 -20.16 5.66 -3.30
CA HIS A 41 -20.23 6.62 -4.39
C HIS A 41 -18.84 6.97 -4.91
N LYS A 42 -18.67 6.96 -6.22
CA LYS A 42 -17.41 7.34 -6.87
C LYS A 42 -17.13 8.82 -6.60
N PRO A 43 -15.87 9.21 -6.30
CA PRO A 43 -15.50 10.61 -6.24
C PRO A 43 -15.79 11.33 -7.57
N ASN A 44 -16.36 12.54 -7.49
CA ASN A 44 -16.78 13.29 -8.69
C ASN A 44 -15.61 13.89 -9.48
N ASN A 45 -14.42 13.97 -8.87
CA ASN A 45 -13.22 14.60 -9.45
C ASN A 45 -12.31 13.63 -10.22
N ILE A 46 -12.72 12.36 -10.35
CA ILE A 46 -12.00 11.33 -11.12
C ILE A 46 -12.95 10.62 -12.07
N ASN A 47 -12.43 10.19 -13.21
CA ASN A 47 -13.19 9.41 -14.18
C ASN A 47 -13.28 7.92 -13.77
N HIS A 48 -14.07 7.12 -14.49
CA HIS A 48 -14.28 5.70 -14.15
C HIS A 48 -13.00 4.85 -14.28
N LEU A 49 -12.11 5.15 -15.22
CA LEU A 49 -10.85 4.41 -15.38
C LEU A 49 -9.91 4.68 -14.20
N GLU A 50 -9.80 5.94 -13.81
CA GLU A 50 -9.04 6.32 -12.61
C GLU A 50 -9.63 5.70 -11.36
N ALA A 51 -10.96 5.78 -11.19
CA ALA A 51 -11.67 5.20 -10.06
C ALA A 51 -11.46 3.69 -9.97
N ALA A 52 -11.53 2.96 -11.07
CA ALA A 52 -11.36 1.51 -11.10
C ALA A 52 -9.95 1.05 -10.66
N SER A 53 -8.93 1.88 -10.84
CA SER A 53 -7.54 1.56 -10.49
C SER A 53 -7.23 1.63 -8.99
N LEU A 54 -8.05 2.31 -8.19
CA LEU A 54 -7.73 2.67 -6.81
C LEU A 54 -8.19 1.68 -5.74
N PRO A 55 -9.41 1.10 -5.76
CA PRO A 55 -9.97 0.43 -4.58
C PRO A 55 -9.10 -0.68 -4.03
N TYR A 56 -8.59 -1.56 -4.88
CA TYR A 56 -7.76 -2.68 -4.44
C TYR A 56 -6.46 -2.23 -3.77
N VAL A 57 -5.71 -1.33 -4.42
CA VAL A 57 -4.41 -0.87 -3.90
C VAL A 57 -4.57 0.04 -2.68
N ALA A 58 -5.64 0.85 -2.65
CA ALA A 58 -5.97 1.72 -1.54
C ALA A 58 -6.37 0.92 -0.29
N LEU A 59 -7.27 -0.05 -0.44
CA LEU A 59 -7.70 -0.93 0.66
C LEU A 59 -6.54 -1.78 1.18
N THR A 60 -5.68 -2.28 0.29
CA THR A 60 -4.47 -3.03 0.67
C THR A 60 -3.55 -2.17 1.52
N THR A 61 -3.21 -0.97 1.05
CA THR A 61 -2.33 -0.04 1.77
C THR A 61 -2.96 0.39 3.10
N TRP A 62 -4.22 0.83 3.08
CA TRP A 62 -4.92 1.29 4.28
C TRP A 62 -5.06 0.20 5.34
N SER A 63 -5.40 -1.02 4.93
CA SER A 63 -5.52 -2.15 5.84
C SER A 63 -4.19 -2.49 6.48
N ALA A 64 -3.12 -2.57 5.70
CA ALA A 64 -1.79 -2.87 6.22
C ALA A 64 -1.29 -1.81 7.22
N LEU A 65 -1.44 -0.53 6.87
CA LEU A 65 -0.89 0.57 7.66
C LEU A 65 -1.75 0.94 8.88
N ILE A 66 -3.06 0.96 8.73
CA ILE A 66 -3.95 1.50 9.76
C ILE A 66 -4.62 0.39 10.56
N ARG A 67 -5.22 -0.58 9.86
CA ARG A 67 -6.02 -1.61 10.53
C ARG A 67 -5.16 -2.66 11.24
N TRP A 68 -4.03 -3.06 10.61
CA TRP A 68 -3.23 -4.20 11.09
C TRP A 68 -2.01 -3.75 11.90
N SER A 69 -1.32 -2.67 11.51
CA SER A 69 -0.18 -2.17 12.26
C SER A 69 -0.58 -1.26 13.43
N GLY A 70 -1.83 -0.76 13.46
CA GLY A 70 -2.31 0.16 14.48
C GLY A 70 -1.79 1.60 14.33
N LEU A 71 -1.08 1.91 13.26
CA LEU A 71 -0.63 3.27 12.98
C LEU A 71 -1.82 4.21 12.77
N ARG A 72 -1.72 5.44 13.26
CA ARG A 72 -2.75 6.46 13.05
C ARG A 72 -2.24 7.51 12.07
N PRO A 73 -3.08 7.99 11.15
CA PRO A 73 -2.67 9.01 10.16
C PRO A 73 -1.98 10.22 10.79
N ASN A 74 -2.45 10.67 11.95
CA ASN A 74 -1.89 11.84 12.65
C ASN A 74 -0.49 11.60 13.22
N ASP A 75 -0.11 10.34 13.45
CA ASP A 75 1.20 9.98 14.02
C ASP A 75 2.28 9.82 12.94
N LEU A 76 1.88 9.91 11.67
CA LEU A 76 2.76 9.69 10.52
C LEU A 76 3.50 10.96 10.05
N LYS A 77 3.03 12.15 10.44
CA LYS A 77 3.66 13.40 10.03
C LYS A 77 5.12 13.50 10.48
N GLY A 78 6.01 13.70 9.51
CA GLY A 78 7.46 13.79 9.75
C GLY A 78 8.17 12.44 9.90
N LYS A 79 7.45 11.32 9.83
CA LYS A 79 8.05 9.99 9.84
C LYS A 79 8.79 9.70 8.54
N LYS A 80 9.87 8.92 8.66
CA LYS A 80 10.62 8.38 7.53
C LYS A 80 10.08 7.02 7.15
N VAL A 81 9.61 6.90 5.92
CA VAL A 81 8.98 5.69 5.39
C VAL A 81 9.77 5.16 4.21
N PHE A 82 10.21 3.92 4.30
CA PHE A 82 10.77 3.19 3.18
C PHE A 82 9.69 2.31 2.55
N ILE A 83 9.54 2.37 1.23
CA ILE A 83 8.61 1.54 0.45
C ILE A 83 9.40 0.71 -0.53
N GLN A 84 9.48 -0.59 -0.32
CA GLN A 84 10.12 -1.49 -1.27
C GLN A 84 9.17 -1.80 -2.42
N GLY A 85 9.58 -1.48 -3.66
CA GLY A 85 8.76 -1.71 -4.86
C GLY A 85 7.80 -0.57 -5.19
N GLY A 86 8.26 0.68 -5.07
CA GLY A 86 7.45 1.89 -5.24
C GLY A 86 6.78 2.09 -6.59
N ALA A 87 7.27 1.47 -7.65
CA ALA A 87 6.69 1.58 -8.99
C ALA A 87 5.55 0.57 -9.27
N GLY A 88 5.25 -0.31 -8.32
CA GLY A 88 4.08 -1.20 -8.39
C GLY A 88 2.78 -0.47 -8.07
N GLY A 89 1.63 -1.09 -8.31
CA GLY A 89 0.32 -0.47 -8.06
C GLY A 89 0.14 -0.02 -6.60
N VAL A 90 0.40 -0.91 -5.64
CA VAL A 90 0.35 -0.57 -4.20
C VAL A 90 1.41 0.48 -3.85
N GLY A 91 2.64 0.36 -4.42
CA GLY A 91 3.73 1.31 -4.19
C GLY A 91 3.39 2.73 -4.65
N CYS A 92 2.88 2.88 -5.86
CA CYS A 92 2.46 4.18 -6.41
C CYS A 92 1.37 4.86 -5.55
N PHE A 93 0.41 4.09 -5.08
CA PHE A 93 -0.63 4.60 -4.18
C PHE A 93 -0.03 4.98 -2.82
N SER A 94 0.80 4.11 -2.25
CA SER A 94 1.41 4.32 -0.93
C SER A 94 2.31 5.56 -0.89
N ILE A 95 3.11 5.82 -1.92
CA ILE A 95 3.93 7.03 -2.02
C ILE A 95 3.05 8.28 -1.90
N GLN A 96 1.96 8.34 -2.67
CA GLN A 96 1.05 9.49 -2.64
C GLN A 96 0.35 9.63 -1.29
N LEU A 97 -0.09 8.53 -0.70
CA LEU A 97 -0.72 8.53 0.62
C LEU A 97 0.24 9.07 1.69
N PHE A 98 1.44 8.51 1.80
CA PHE A 98 2.44 8.93 2.79
C PHE A 98 2.90 10.37 2.58
N LYS A 99 3.02 10.83 1.32
CA LYS A 99 3.30 12.23 1.01
C LYS A 99 2.21 13.15 1.57
N ASN A 100 0.94 12.80 1.35
CA ASN A 100 -0.20 13.57 1.86
C ASN A 100 -0.27 13.56 3.39
N LEU A 101 0.22 12.51 4.03
CA LEU A 101 0.34 12.40 5.49
C LEU A 101 1.58 13.11 6.05
N GLY A 102 2.40 13.71 5.18
CA GLY A 102 3.57 14.51 5.58
C GLY A 102 4.81 13.71 5.94
N CYS A 103 4.95 12.50 5.41
CA CYS A 103 6.13 11.65 5.58
C CYS A 103 7.27 12.03 4.64
N GLU A 104 8.50 11.67 5.02
CA GLU A 104 9.67 11.61 4.15
C GLU A 104 9.77 10.19 3.56
N ILE A 105 9.83 10.06 2.24
CA ILE A 105 9.66 8.78 1.55
C ILE A 105 10.92 8.39 0.79
N ALA A 106 11.45 7.20 1.10
CA ALA A 106 12.41 6.51 0.24
C ALA A 106 11.75 5.29 -0.41
N THR A 107 12.18 4.95 -1.62
CA THR A 107 11.64 3.77 -2.33
C THR A 107 12.66 3.15 -3.26
N THR A 108 12.41 1.88 -3.62
CA THR A 108 13.17 1.19 -4.66
C THR A 108 12.33 1.05 -5.94
N CYS A 109 12.98 1.23 -7.08
CA CYS A 109 12.41 0.89 -8.38
C CYS A 109 13.55 0.62 -9.40
N SER A 110 13.21 0.24 -10.63
CA SER A 110 14.18 0.21 -11.72
C SER A 110 14.38 1.62 -12.30
N LYS A 111 15.53 1.85 -12.92
CA LYS A 111 15.94 3.13 -13.53
C LYS A 111 14.85 3.82 -14.37
N LYS A 112 14.13 3.05 -15.17
CA LYS A 112 13.04 3.56 -16.04
C LYS A 112 11.85 4.17 -15.29
N ASN A 113 11.71 3.87 -14.00
CA ASN A 113 10.58 4.30 -13.17
C ASN A 113 10.96 5.39 -12.14
N ILE A 114 12.22 5.87 -12.14
CA ILE A 114 12.69 6.86 -11.17
C ILE A 114 11.86 8.15 -11.27
N GLU A 115 11.71 8.69 -12.48
CA GLU A 115 10.94 9.91 -12.71
C GLU A 115 9.47 9.76 -12.26
N LEU A 116 8.88 8.59 -12.52
CA LEU A 116 7.51 8.29 -12.07
C LEU A 116 7.40 8.39 -10.55
N VAL A 117 8.18 7.62 -9.80
CA VAL A 117 8.05 7.58 -8.34
C VAL A 117 8.42 8.91 -7.68
N GLN A 118 9.35 9.67 -8.26
CA GLN A 118 9.67 11.03 -7.83
C GLN A 118 8.50 11.98 -8.05
N SER A 119 7.84 11.91 -9.21
CA SER A 119 6.66 12.74 -9.51
C SER A 119 5.50 12.46 -8.56
N LEU A 120 5.37 11.21 -8.08
CA LEU A 120 4.36 10.82 -7.08
C LEU A 120 4.72 11.31 -5.67
N GLY A 121 5.99 11.65 -5.41
CA GLY A 121 6.39 12.27 -4.15
C GLY A 121 7.47 11.55 -3.36
N ALA A 122 8.16 10.57 -3.93
CA ALA A 122 9.32 9.97 -3.30
C ALA A 122 10.47 11.01 -3.19
N ASN A 123 11.04 11.15 -1.99
CA ASN A 123 12.15 12.05 -1.71
C ASN A 123 13.49 11.44 -2.11
N GLN A 124 13.63 10.13 -1.90
CA GLN A 124 14.84 9.37 -2.24
C GLN A 124 14.44 8.11 -3.02
N VAL A 125 15.14 7.83 -4.11
CA VAL A 125 14.88 6.66 -4.96
C VAL A 125 16.15 5.88 -5.16
N ILE A 126 16.09 4.57 -4.94
CA ILE A 126 17.20 3.65 -5.13
C ILE A 126 16.89 2.76 -6.33
N ASP A 127 17.77 2.75 -7.33
CA ASP A 127 17.72 1.74 -8.38
C ASP A 127 18.27 0.42 -7.85
N TYR A 128 17.40 -0.56 -7.67
CA TYR A 128 17.78 -1.86 -7.11
C TYR A 128 18.73 -2.68 -8.00
N ASN A 129 18.99 -2.23 -9.25
CA ASN A 129 19.97 -2.86 -10.12
C ASN A 129 21.40 -2.32 -9.89
N GLU A 130 21.52 -1.13 -9.29
CA GLU A 130 22.81 -0.45 -9.08
C GLU A 130 23.22 -0.50 -7.61
N ASP A 131 22.25 -0.29 -6.69
CA ASP A 131 22.51 -0.13 -5.26
C ASP A 131 21.63 -1.04 -4.39
N ASN A 132 22.18 -1.50 -3.28
CA ASN A 132 21.43 -2.13 -2.21
C ASN A 132 20.89 -1.05 -1.28
N PHE A 133 19.58 -0.98 -1.10
CA PHE A 133 18.98 0.04 -0.24
C PHE A 133 19.44 -0.05 1.23
N GLU A 134 19.73 -1.26 1.71
CA GLU A 134 20.20 -1.51 3.08
C GLU A 134 21.62 -1.02 3.37
N ASP A 135 22.36 -0.58 2.36
CA ASP A 135 23.70 -0.01 2.52
C ASP A 135 23.68 1.53 2.52
N VAL A 136 22.59 2.13 1.99
CA VAL A 136 22.48 3.60 1.84
C VAL A 136 21.39 4.23 2.71
N LEU A 137 20.42 3.44 3.18
CA LEU A 137 19.31 3.93 4.01
C LEU A 137 19.53 3.58 5.48
N HIS A 138 19.20 4.52 6.38
CA HIS A 138 19.31 4.35 7.84
C HIS A 138 18.28 5.16 8.60
N ASN A 139 17.90 4.66 9.79
CA ASN A 139 17.03 5.35 10.74
C ASN A 139 15.62 5.66 10.16
N PHE A 140 15.01 4.68 9.52
CA PHE A 140 13.62 4.76 9.10
C PHE A 140 12.67 4.37 10.23
N ASP A 141 11.51 5.02 10.28
CA ASP A 141 10.46 4.69 11.25
C ASP A 141 9.61 3.52 10.75
N ILE A 142 9.39 3.43 9.44
CA ILE A 142 8.56 2.42 8.82
C ILE A 142 9.29 1.84 7.60
N ALA A 143 9.35 0.52 7.51
CA ALA A 143 9.73 -0.21 6.32
C ALA A 143 8.50 -0.97 5.80
N TYR A 144 7.97 -0.54 4.66
CA TYR A 144 6.82 -1.15 3.99
C TYR A 144 7.28 -2.01 2.83
N ASP A 145 7.33 -3.32 3.06
CA ASP A 145 7.83 -4.31 2.10
C ASP A 145 6.67 -4.90 1.28
N LEU A 146 6.63 -4.53 0.01
CA LEU A 146 5.62 -4.99 -0.94
C LEU A 146 6.05 -6.24 -1.71
N LEU A 147 7.31 -6.64 -1.61
CA LEU A 147 7.91 -7.71 -2.40
C LEU A 147 8.11 -9.00 -1.60
N GLY A 148 8.58 -8.90 -0.37
CA GLY A 148 8.92 -10.04 0.49
C GLY A 148 10.07 -10.88 -0.06
N ASP A 149 10.37 -11.98 0.64
CA ASP A 149 11.48 -12.88 0.29
C ASP A 149 11.30 -13.63 -1.03
N HIS A 150 10.09 -13.64 -1.59
CA HIS A 150 9.82 -14.27 -2.88
C HIS A 150 10.49 -13.56 -4.06
N VAL A 151 10.67 -12.25 -3.94
CA VAL A 151 11.23 -11.39 -4.98
C VAL A 151 12.56 -10.81 -4.56
N SER A 152 12.71 -10.44 -3.29
CA SER A 152 13.93 -9.87 -2.72
C SER A 152 14.49 -10.78 -1.64
N HIS A 153 15.55 -11.49 -1.95
CA HIS A 153 16.16 -12.44 -1.01
C HIS A 153 16.56 -11.75 0.30
N ASN A 154 16.19 -12.35 1.45
CA ASN A 154 16.36 -11.78 2.79
C ASN A 154 15.71 -10.39 2.99
N SER A 155 14.54 -10.15 2.38
CA SER A 155 13.86 -8.86 2.42
C SER A 155 13.61 -8.38 3.85
N ILE A 156 13.20 -9.27 4.74
CA ILE A 156 12.96 -8.94 6.16
C ILE A 156 14.24 -8.42 6.82
N ASP A 157 15.37 -9.14 6.68
CA ASP A 157 16.63 -8.74 7.32
C ASP A 157 17.13 -7.39 6.79
N LYS A 158 17.02 -7.18 5.48
CA LYS A 158 17.38 -5.92 4.84
C LYS A 158 16.52 -4.76 5.31
N CYS A 159 15.21 -4.94 5.36
CA CYS A 159 14.28 -3.93 5.85
C CYS A 159 14.51 -3.64 7.36
N CYS A 160 14.74 -4.67 8.17
CA CYS A 160 15.03 -4.47 9.59
C CYS A 160 16.35 -3.73 9.83
N LYS A 161 17.36 -3.91 8.95
CA LYS A 161 18.66 -3.21 9.04
C LYS A 161 18.53 -1.69 8.92
N ILE A 162 17.58 -1.21 8.12
CA ILE A 162 17.40 0.22 7.90
C ILE A 162 16.50 0.90 8.93
N LEU A 163 15.74 0.12 9.74
CA LEU A 163 14.88 0.67 10.76
C LEU A 163 15.67 1.33 11.89
N SER A 164 15.09 2.35 12.48
CA SER A 164 15.62 2.98 13.70
C SER A 164 15.52 1.99 14.88
N GLN A 165 16.34 2.20 15.91
CA GLN A 165 16.31 1.41 17.14
C GLN A 165 15.15 1.82 18.08
N SER A 166 14.19 2.59 17.59
CA SER A 166 13.01 3.01 18.35
C SER A 166 12.04 1.83 18.50
N PRO A 167 11.39 1.68 19.67
CA PRO A 167 10.30 0.72 19.82
C PRO A 167 9.08 1.05 18.95
N ASP A 168 9.00 2.27 18.43
CA ASP A 168 7.94 2.74 17.54
C ASP A 168 8.28 2.51 16.04
N SER A 169 9.33 1.75 15.75
CA SER A 169 9.66 1.38 14.36
C SER A 169 8.85 0.17 13.92
N HIS A 170 8.37 0.22 12.68
CA HIS A 170 7.48 -0.80 12.13
C HIS A 170 8.05 -1.44 10.86
N TYR A 171 8.11 -2.76 10.83
CA TYR A 171 8.21 -3.52 9.60
C TYR A 171 6.83 -4.04 9.20
N ILE A 172 6.37 -3.70 8.02
CA ILE A 172 5.06 -4.07 7.49
C ILE A 172 5.25 -4.76 6.15
N THR A 173 4.68 -5.94 5.99
CA THR A 173 4.76 -6.69 4.73
C THR A 173 3.41 -7.21 4.27
N LEU A 174 3.23 -7.35 2.95
CA LEU A 174 2.04 -7.94 2.33
C LEU A 174 2.20 -9.41 1.96
N THR A 175 3.42 -9.96 2.04
CA THR A 175 3.74 -11.20 1.33
C THR A 175 4.21 -12.33 2.22
N HIS A 176 4.36 -12.13 3.53
CA HIS A 176 4.88 -13.16 4.43
C HIS A 176 3.81 -13.72 5.38
N PRO A 177 3.72 -15.04 5.56
CA PRO A 177 3.09 -15.61 6.74
C PRO A 177 3.98 -15.30 7.95
N LEU A 178 3.69 -14.21 8.65
CA LEU A 178 4.45 -13.70 9.80
C LEU A 178 4.62 -14.71 10.95
N VAL A 179 3.77 -15.73 11.02
CA VAL A 179 3.70 -16.68 12.12
C VAL A 179 5.01 -17.45 12.37
N ASN A 180 5.80 -17.72 11.33
CA ASN A 180 7.05 -18.49 11.48
C ASN A 180 8.29 -17.62 11.73
N THR A 181 8.20 -16.30 11.52
CA THR A 181 9.36 -15.40 11.61
C THR A 181 9.37 -14.61 12.91
N LEU A 182 8.21 -14.42 13.53
CA LEU A 182 8.04 -13.67 14.79
C LEU A 182 8.77 -14.32 15.97
N ASP A 183 8.70 -15.65 16.09
CA ASP A 183 9.31 -16.39 17.22
C ASP A 183 10.85 -16.34 17.21
N SER A 184 11.45 -16.16 16.05
CA SER A 184 12.92 -16.17 15.93
C SER A 184 13.58 -14.79 16.09
N LYS A 185 12.85 -13.69 15.88
CA LYS A 185 13.42 -12.33 15.81
C LYS A 185 12.79 -11.33 16.78
N GLY A 186 11.79 -11.72 17.57
CA GLY A 186 11.17 -10.84 18.57
C GLY A 186 10.42 -9.63 17.98
N LEU A 187 9.99 -9.73 16.73
CA LEU A 187 9.21 -8.69 16.07
C LEU A 187 7.78 -8.73 16.61
N ILE A 188 7.33 -7.63 17.19
CA ILE A 188 5.94 -7.46 17.63
C ILE A 188 5.15 -6.92 16.43
N MET A 189 4.01 -7.59 16.12
CA MET A 189 3.01 -7.06 15.19
C MET A 189 2.20 -5.94 15.84
#